data_4cfbb865abd9111196e34c955f3b977b
#
_entry.id   4cfbb865abd9111196e34c955f3b977b
#
_cell.length_a   1.000
_cell.length_b   1.000
_cell.length_c   1.000
_cell.angle_alpha   90.00
_cell.angle_beta   90.00
_cell.angle_gamma   90.00
#
_symmetry.space_group_name_H-M   'P 1'
#
loop_
_entity.id
_entity.type
_entity.pdbx_description
1 polymer ?
#
loop_
_entity_poly.entity_id
_entity_poly.type
_entity_poly.pdbx_seq_one_letter_code
_entity_poly.pdbx_strand_id
1 'polypeptide(L)'
;MYGRGTNDTKGNLAAMLVAMDALKRSGVAIKGSIVGGVLCDEEDQMLGVRSFIDNGHADHITSAVICEPQDGMICNIQKGALRSRYTIIGQMSHGAMPLSGLNTAPALAALIDGLHDLEREAVSGIGRDEHLGWPSFTPTVIRAPSTGVAQLNVIPGESILLVDIRTIPGQSHPDIIAALEHLADRVENSVRETSAAYDRLLEIVRTVNLTISVEILTDRPCTLTDPDEPVVRAADWATRQILKKEPVYGGVPGATDGTFLWSLKGIPIVTMGAGDRQVPHQADEWVDLDQLIETAKVYALTALHYLYPGDQG
;
A
#
# COMPACT_ATOMS: atom_id res chain seq x y z
N MET A 1 -15.67 22.86 -0.98
CA MET A 1 -15.44 23.01 0.49
C MET A 1 -13.96 22.75 0.75
N TYR A 2 -13.30 23.63 1.51
CA TYR A 2 -11.90 23.51 1.87
C TYR A 2 -11.73 23.05 3.33
N GLY A 3 -10.71 22.26 3.61
CA GLY A 3 -10.32 21.84 4.95
C GLY A 3 -9.68 20.47 4.97
N ARG A 4 -8.81 20.20 5.96
CA ARG A 4 -8.17 18.90 6.14
C ARG A 4 -9.21 17.77 6.34
N GLY A 5 -9.10 16.71 5.54
CA GLY A 5 -10.02 15.57 5.54
C GLY A 5 -11.31 15.81 4.74
N THR A 6 -11.48 16.95 4.07
CA THR A 6 -12.68 17.16 3.24
C THR A 6 -12.68 16.25 2.03
N ASN A 7 -11.52 15.98 1.48
CA ASN A 7 -11.30 15.04 0.38
C ASN A 7 -11.01 13.64 0.94
N ASP A 8 -10.02 13.53 1.81
CA ASP A 8 -9.50 12.30 2.35
C ASP A 8 -9.70 12.24 3.88
N THR A 9 -10.85 11.63 4.36
CA THR A 9 -12.02 11.24 3.54
C THR A 9 -13.33 11.52 4.32
N LYS A 10 -13.37 12.58 5.17
CA LYS A 10 -14.55 12.96 5.95
C LYS A 10 -15.75 13.38 5.05
N GLY A 11 -15.45 13.90 3.84
CA GLY A 11 -16.47 14.18 2.84
C GLY A 11 -17.18 12.90 2.41
N ASN A 12 -16.45 11.87 2.02
CA ASN A 12 -17.02 10.59 1.62
C ASN A 12 -17.68 9.85 2.79
N LEU A 13 -17.15 9.99 4.01
CA LEU A 13 -17.83 9.52 5.22
C LEU A 13 -19.19 10.19 5.39
N ALA A 14 -19.30 11.50 5.23
CA ALA A 14 -20.56 12.21 5.29
C ALA A 14 -21.53 11.73 4.18
N ALA A 15 -21.04 11.53 2.96
CA ALA A 15 -21.83 10.98 1.85
C ALA A 15 -22.37 9.58 2.17
N MET A 16 -21.54 8.70 2.75
CA MET A 16 -21.94 7.38 3.21
C MET A 16 -23.06 7.45 4.25
N LEU A 17 -22.90 8.27 5.29
CA LEU A 17 -23.90 8.41 6.34
C LEU A 17 -25.24 8.97 5.81
N VAL A 18 -25.19 9.95 4.90
CA VAL A 18 -26.38 10.49 4.22
C VAL A 18 -27.05 9.43 3.36
N ALA A 19 -26.30 8.61 2.64
CA ALA A 19 -26.83 7.51 1.85
C ALA A 19 -27.59 6.49 2.73
N MET A 20 -26.99 6.09 3.85
CA MET A 20 -27.59 5.17 4.81
C MET A 20 -28.87 5.75 5.44
N ASP A 21 -28.86 7.03 5.85
CA ASP A 21 -30.03 7.71 6.39
C ASP A 21 -31.16 7.82 5.35
N ALA A 22 -30.82 8.17 4.11
CA ALA A 22 -31.79 8.25 3.02
C ALA A 22 -32.46 6.91 2.75
N LEU A 23 -31.71 5.81 2.70
CA LEU A 23 -32.26 4.46 2.54
C LEU A 23 -33.19 4.09 3.72
N LYS A 24 -32.76 4.34 4.95
CA LYS A 24 -33.55 4.10 6.14
C LYS A 24 -34.87 4.89 6.12
N ARG A 25 -34.82 6.17 5.78
CA ARG A 25 -35.99 7.06 5.74
C ARG A 25 -36.91 6.78 4.57
N SER A 26 -36.42 6.23 3.47
CA SER A 26 -37.25 5.86 2.34
C SER A 26 -38.24 4.73 2.67
N GLY A 27 -37.95 3.94 3.70
CA GLY A 27 -38.75 2.77 4.07
C GLY A 27 -38.69 1.61 3.06
N VAL A 28 -37.79 1.68 2.08
CA VAL A 28 -37.64 0.59 1.10
C VAL A 28 -37.14 -0.68 1.79
N ALA A 29 -37.80 -1.80 1.50
CA ALA A 29 -37.38 -3.09 2.04
C ALA A 29 -36.12 -3.59 1.31
N ILE A 30 -35.05 -3.83 2.05
CA ILE A 30 -33.80 -4.43 1.55
C ILE A 30 -33.65 -5.86 2.07
N LYS A 31 -33.01 -6.71 1.29
CA LYS A 31 -32.67 -8.10 1.69
C LYS A 31 -31.28 -8.14 2.27
N GLY A 32 -31.15 -7.93 3.57
CA GLY A 32 -29.87 -7.90 4.27
C GLY A 32 -29.69 -6.66 5.13
N SER A 33 -28.45 -6.30 5.38
CA SER A 33 -28.09 -5.14 6.21
C SER A 33 -26.95 -4.36 5.60
N ILE A 34 -26.87 -3.07 5.94
CA ILE A 34 -25.76 -2.19 5.59
C ILE A 34 -25.00 -1.88 6.87
N VAL A 35 -23.71 -2.14 6.87
CA VAL A 35 -22.80 -1.84 7.98
C VAL A 35 -21.94 -0.64 7.60
N GLY A 36 -22.04 0.44 8.35
CA GLY A 36 -21.15 1.61 8.22
C GLY A 36 -19.89 1.41 9.05
N GLY A 37 -18.80 1.04 8.43
CA GLY A 37 -17.48 0.94 9.06
C GLY A 37 -16.82 2.32 9.10
N VAL A 38 -16.74 2.94 10.29
CA VAL A 38 -15.98 4.18 10.50
C VAL A 38 -14.74 3.80 11.29
N LEU A 39 -13.66 3.57 10.55
CA LEU A 39 -12.43 2.98 11.09
C LEU A 39 -11.36 4.04 11.28
N CYS A 40 -10.44 3.80 12.19
CA CYS A 40 -9.34 4.72 12.47
C CYS A 40 -8.01 4.18 11.92
N ASP A 41 -7.03 5.08 11.80
CA ASP A 41 -5.64 4.75 11.50
C ASP A 41 -5.41 4.18 10.09
N GLU A 42 -6.23 4.56 9.11
CA GLU A 42 -6.05 4.12 7.72
C GLU A 42 -4.69 4.55 7.18
N GLU A 43 -4.29 5.78 7.48
CA GLU A 43 -3.11 6.46 6.95
C GLU A 43 -1.76 5.89 7.45
N ASP A 44 -1.76 5.16 8.57
CA ASP A 44 -0.52 4.62 9.15
C ASP A 44 -0.53 3.09 9.22
N GLN A 45 -1.13 2.48 10.25
CA GLN A 45 -1.06 1.03 10.48
C GLN A 45 -2.34 0.28 10.09
N MET A 46 -3.42 0.99 9.73
CA MET A 46 -4.75 0.42 9.44
C MET A 46 -5.26 -0.44 10.62
N LEU A 47 -5.02 0.02 11.85
CA LEU A 47 -5.41 -0.72 13.06
C LEU A 47 -6.93 -0.86 13.18
N GLY A 48 -7.68 0.12 12.68
CA GLY A 48 -9.14 0.11 12.70
C GLY A 48 -9.73 -1.08 11.97
N VAL A 49 -9.34 -1.31 10.71
CA VAL A 49 -9.86 -2.43 9.92
C VAL A 49 -9.38 -3.78 10.46
N ARG A 50 -8.15 -3.86 10.94
CA ARG A 50 -7.64 -5.09 11.58
C ARG A 50 -8.47 -5.44 12.80
N SER A 51 -8.68 -4.48 13.70
CA SER A 51 -9.54 -4.65 14.88
C SER A 51 -10.98 -5.00 14.50
N PHE A 52 -11.53 -4.41 13.44
CA PHE A 52 -12.86 -4.74 12.92
C PHE A 52 -12.96 -6.21 12.49
N ILE A 53 -11.95 -6.71 11.81
CA ILE A 53 -11.84 -8.10 11.38
C ILE A 53 -11.65 -9.04 12.57
N ASP A 54 -10.70 -8.74 13.47
CA ASP A 54 -10.33 -9.59 14.59
C ASP A 54 -11.46 -9.74 15.60
N ASN A 55 -12.32 -8.71 15.76
CA ASN A 55 -13.52 -8.77 16.59
C ASN A 55 -14.74 -9.39 15.90
N GLY A 56 -14.60 -9.95 14.71
CA GLY A 56 -15.66 -10.68 14.00
C GLY A 56 -16.68 -9.78 13.31
N HIS A 57 -16.48 -8.47 13.28
CA HIS A 57 -17.43 -7.54 12.63
C HIS A 57 -17.50 -7.72 11.11
N ALA A 58 -16.46 -8.33 10.51
CA ALA A 58 -16.41 -8.63 9.09
C ALA A 58 -17.01 -10.00 8.70
N ASP A 59 -17.36 -10.88 9.66
CA ASP A 59 -17.73 -12.28 9.40
C ASP A 59 -18.99 -12.48 8.55
N HIS A 60 -19.87 -11.50 8.53
CA HIS A 60 -21.13 -11.52 7.77
C HIS A 60 -21.15 -10.53 6.61
N ILE A 61 -20.02 -9.89 6.31
CA ILE A 61 -19.90 -8.96 5.19
C ILE A 61 -19.69 -9.76 3.91
N THR A 62 -20.53 -9.52 2.92
CA THR A 62 -20.45 -10.20 1.62
C THR A 62 -19.77 -9.37 0.54
N SER A 63 -19.74 -8.04 0.71
CA SER A 63 -19.04 -7.10 -0.18
C SER A 63 -18.83 -5.78 0.53
N ALA A 64 -17.89 -4.97 0.07
CA ALA A 64 -17.66 -3.65 0.65
C ALA A 64 -17.44 -2.57 -0.42
N VAL A 65 -17.95 -1.37 -0.12
CA VAL A 65 -17.61 -0.13 -0.81
C VAL A 65 -16.64 0.64 0.08
N ILE A 66 -15.46 0.93 -0.44
CA ILE A 66 -14.43 1.71 0.24
C ILE A 66 -14.57 3.16 -0.21
N CYS A 67 -14.87 4.04 0.76
CA CYS A 67 -15.28 5.42 0.51
C CYS A 67 -14.07 6.36 0.42
N GLU A 68 -13.29 6.27 -0.66
CA GLU A 68 -12.05 7.02 -0.89
C GLU A 68 -12.15 7.95 -2.10
N PRO A 69 -11.38 9.05 -2.15
CA PRO A 69 -11.42 9.99 -3.27
C PRO A 69 -10.87 9.35 -4.55
N GLN A 70 -11.74 9.14 -5.54
CA GLN A 70 -11.40 8.47 -6.79
C GLN A 70 -11.91 9.20 -8.05
N ASP A 71 -12.12 10.51 -7.99
CA ASP A 71 -12.64 11.31 -9.12
C ASP A 71 -13.98 10.79 -9.69
N GLY A 72 -14.76 10.09 -8.86
CA GLY A 72 -16.00 9.42 -9.29
C GLY A 72 -15.76 8.19 -10.16
N MET A 73 -14.53 7.67 -10.24
CA MET A 73 -14.22 6.39 -10.89
C MET A 73 -14.65 5.21 -10.04
N ILE A 74 -14.86 4.07 -10.69
CA ILE A 74 -15.06 2.77 -10.06
C ILE A 74 -13.72 2.05 -10.06
N CYS A 75 -13.08 1.90 -8.89
CA CYS A 75 -11.80 1.23 -8.76
C CYS A 75 -12.00 -0.16 -8.14
N ASN A 76 -11.91 -1.19 -8.96
CA ASN A 76 -12.02 -2.59 -8.55
C ASN A 76 -10.65 -3.27 -8.35
N ILE A 77 -9.58 -2.52 -8.51
CA ILE A 77 -8.19 -2.96 -8.42
C ILE A 77 -7.38 -1.92 -7.63
N GLN A 78 -6.43 -2.38 -6.80
CA GLN A 78 -5.51 -1.47 -6.10
C GLN A 78 -4.13 -2.07 -5.92
N LYS A 79 -3.11 -1.20 -5.88
CA LYS A 79 -1.73 -1.61 -5.59
C LYS A 79 -1.59 -2.13 -4.18
N GLY A 80 -0.71 -3.13 -4.03
CA GLY A 80 -0.18 -3.47 -2.73
C GLY A 80 0.96 -2.53 -2.33
N ALA A 81 1.26 -2.55 -1.03
CA ALA A 81 2.39 -1.83 -0.44
C ALA A 81 3.15 -2.75 0.52
N LEU A 82 4.39 -3.03 0.19
CA LEU A 82 5.32 -3.76 1.05
C LEU A 82 6.46 -2.82 1.41
N ARG A 83 6.68 -2.59 2.70
CA ARG A 83 7.79 -1.73 3.16
C ARG A 83 8.76 -2.55 3.97
N SER A 84 10.04 -2.43 3.66
CA SER A 84 11.10 -3.16 4.35
C SER A 84 12.20 -2.25 4.83
N ARG A 85 12.91 -2.71 5.88
CA ARG A 85 14.11 -2.12 6.41
C ARG A 85 15.25 -3.10 6.28
N TYR A 86 16.33 -2.70 5.65
CA TYR A 86 17.62 -3.35 5.77
C TYR A 86 18.43 -2.64 6.86
N THR A 87 18.95 -3.40 7.82
CA THR A 87 19.93 -2.92 8.79
C THR A 87 21.25 -3.63 8.52
N ILE A 88 22.28 -2.83 8.25
CA ILE A 88 23.62 -3.31 7.92
C ILE A 88 24.53 -2.96 9.08
N ILE A 89 25.11 -3.97 9.72
CA ILE A 89 26.03 -3.80 10.85
C ILE A 89 27.44 -4.18 10.42
N GLY A 90 28.36 -3.28 10.62
CA GLY A 90 29.80 -3.44 10.40
C GLY A 90 30.60 -3.00 11.64
N GLN A 91 31.69 -2.30 11.42
CA GLN A 91 32.55 -1.80 12.51
C GLN A 91 33.01 -0.37 12.22
N MET A 92 32.70 0.55 13.14
CA MET A 92 33.17 1.93 13.07
C MET A 92 34.68 2.01 13.18
N SER A 93 35.28 2.94 12.41
CA SER A 93 36.69 3.27 12.55
C SER A 93 37.01 4.67 12.06
N HIS A 94 38.22 5.16 12.39
CA HIS A 94 38.71 6.42 11.84
C HIS A 94 38.97 6.27 10.33
N GLY A 95 38.58 7.25 9.53
CA GLY A 95 38.71 7.23 8.08
C GLY A 95 40.16 7.08 7.58
N ALA A 96 41.15 7.53 8.37
CA ALA A 96 42.59 7.31 8.07
C ALA A 96 43.07 5.86 8.39
N MET A 97 42.25 5.07 9.06
CA MET A 97 42.54 3.69 9.45
C MET A 97 41.44 2.73 8.98
N PRO A 98 41.13 2.68 7.66
CA PRO A 98 39.96 1.95 7.14
C PRO A 98 40.04 0.44 7.40
N LEU A 99 41.22 -0.10 7.57
CA LEU A 99 41.45 -1.52 7.82
C LEU A 99 41.14 -1.96 9.24
N SER A 100 41.01 -1.01 10.20
CA SER A 100 40.58 -1.29 11.58
C SER A 100 39.08 -1.30 11.72
N GLY A 101 38.33 -0.95 10.67
CA GLY A 101 36.86 -0.96 10.63
C GLY A 101 36.29 -1.94 9.61
N LEU A 102 34.98 -1.98 9.53
CA LEU A 102 34.24 -2.72 8.52
C LEU A 102 33.12 -1.81 7.99
N ASN A 103 33.39 -1.21 6.82
CA ASN A 103 32.53 -0.21 6.22
C ASN A 103 31.21 -0.83 5.70
N THR A 104 30.08 -0.26 6.08
CA THR A 104 28.75 -0.70 5.64
C THR A 104 28.34 -0.13 4.27
N ALA A 105 29.00 0.92 3.79
CA ALA A 105 28.63 1.61 2.54
C ALA A 105 28.72 0.72 1.27
N PRO A 106 29.72 -0.18 1.09
CA PRO A 106 29.74 -1.09 -0.06
C PRO A 106 28.54 -2.05 -0.09
N ALA A 107 28.13 -2.57 1.08
CA ALA A 107 26.95 -3.42 1.18
C ALA A 107 25.66 -2.64 0.87
N LEU A 108 25.55 -1.41 1.34
CA LEU A 108 24.43 -0.52 1.04
C LEU A 108 24.29 -0.27 -0.48
N ALA A 109 25.39 0.01 -1.16
CA ALA A 109 25.40 0.18 -2.62
C ALA A 109 24.95 -1.10 -3.34
N ALA A 110 25.49 -2.25 -2.94
CA ALA A 110 25.14 -3.54 -3.54
C ALA A 110 23.67 -3.94 -3.30
N LEU A 111 23.09 -3.58 -2.14
CA LEU A 111 21.65 -3.76 -1.88
C LEU A 111 20.81 -2.91 -2.83
N ILE A 112 21.16 -1.64 -3.04
CA ILE A 112 20.44 -0.75 -3.95
C ILE A 112 20.48 -1.28 -5.39
N ASP A 113 21.65 -1.71 -5.86
CA ASP A 113 21.78 -2.31 -7.19
C ASP A 113 20.96 -3.59 -7.32
N GLY A 114 20.97 -4.44 -6.30
CA GLY A 114 20.17 -5.66 -6.27
C GLY A 114 18.65 -5.40 -6.23
N LEU A 115 18.20 -4.32 -5.58
CA LEU A 115 16.79 -3.90 -5.61
C LEU A 115 16.37 -3.45 -7.02
N HIS A 116 17.23 -2.74 -7.74
CA HIS A 116 16.98 -2.40 -9.15
C HIS A 116 16.91 -3.65 -10.04
N ASP A 117 17.69 -4.69 -9.74
CA ASP A 117 17.59 -5.98 -10.45
C ASP A 117 16.24 -6.64 -10.20
N LEU A 118 15.79 -6.72 -8.94
CA LEU A 118 14.49 -7.26 -8.57
C LEU A 118 13.34 -6.47 -9.23
N GLU A 119 13.43 -5.14 -9.29
CA GLU A 119 12.45 -4.32 -10.00
C GLU A 119 12.41 -4.66 -11.49
N ARG A 120 13.58 -4.77 -12.15
CA ARG A 120 13.65 -5.15 -13.58
C ARG A 120 13.06 -6.53 -13.85
N GLU A 121 13.31 -7.49 -12.97
CA GLU A 121 12.73 -8.83 -13.06
C GLU A 121 11.21 -8.78 -12.90
N ALA A 122 10.70 -8.04 -11.90
CA ALA A 122 9.28 -7.85 -11.68
C ALA A 122 8.60 -7.19 -12.89
N VAL A 123 9.16 -6.09 -13.39
CA VAL A 123 8.66 -5.37 -14.58
C VAL A 123 8.65 -6.27 -15.81
N SER A 124 9.70 -7.07 -16.03
CA SER A 124 9.81 -7.96 -17.19
C SER A 124 8.87 -9.17 -17.08
N GLY A 125 8.66 -9.68 -15.88
CA GLY A 125 7.89 -10.89 -15.63
C GLY A 125 6.38 -10.65 -15.64
N ILE A 126 5.90 -9.58 -15.00
CA ILE A 126 4.46 -9.32 -14.85
C ILE A 126 3.93 -8.29 -15.86
N GLY A 127 4.79 -7.38 -16.32
CA GLY A 127 4.39 -6.34 -17.24
C GLY A 127 3.71 -5.15 -16.57
N ARG A 128 2.94 -4.42 -17.37
CA ARG A 128 2.20 -3.22 -16.98
C ARG A 128 0.72 -3.53 -16.83
N ASP A 129 0.15 -3.21 -15.68
CA ASP A 129 -1.29 -3.18 -15.50
C ASP A 129 -1.90 -1.92 -16.16
N GLU A 130 -3.11 -2.05 -16.74
CA GLU A 130 -3.79 -0.97 -17.44
C GLU A 130 -4.10 0.21 -16.51
N HIS A 131 -4.57 -0.06 -15.30
CA HIS A 131 -5.03 0.95 -14.34
C HIS A 131 -3.98 1.32 -13.30
N LEU A 132 -3.09 0.40 -12.95
CA LEU A 132 -2.11 0.58 -11.87
C LEU A 132 -0.70 0.93 -12.39
N GLY A 133 -0.43 0.71 -13.69
CA GLY A 133 0.91 0.92 -14.25
C GLY A 133 1.88 -0.18 -13.83
N TRP A 134 3.13 0.20 -13.51
CA TRP A 134 4.22 -0.71 -13.21
C TRP A 134 4.35 -1.00 -11.71
N PRO A 135 4.85 -2.18 -11.32
CA PRO A 135 5.38 -2.39 -9.97
C PRO A 135 6.64 -1.56 -9.76
N SER A 136 7.03 -1.33 -8.50
CA SER A 136 8.27 -0.60 -8.19
C SER A 136 8.90 -1.05 -6.88
N PHE A 137 10.25 -0.95 -6.82
CA PHE A 137 11.08 -1.24 -5.64
C PHE A 137 11.93 -0.01 -5.35
N THR A 138 11.43 0.92 -4.55
CA THR A 138 12.02 2.24 -4.41
C THR A 138 12.76 2.40 -3.07
N PRO A 139 14.10 2.54 -3.07
CA PRO A 139 14.84 3.00 -1.90
C PRO A 139 14.39 4.41 -1.51
N THR A 140 13.80 4.57 -0.32
CA THR A 140 13.22 5.85 0.11
C THR A 140 14.05 6.57 1.17
N VAL A 141 14.74 5.82 2.04
CA VAL A 141 15.59 6.39 3.09
C VAL A 141 16.92 5.65 3.13
N ILE A 142 18.00 6.43 3.10
CA ILE A 142 19.37 5.94 3.27
C ILE A 142 19.98 6.70 4.44
N ARG A 143 20.50 5.98 5.42
CA ARG A 143 21.21 6.56 6.57
C ARG A 143 22.51 5.80 6.83
N ALA A 144 23.62 6.54 6.81
CA ALA A 144 24.96 6.05 7.15
C ALA A 144 25.74 7.20 7.82
N PRO A 145 25.95 7.20 9.14
CA PRO A 145 25.51 6.20 10.11
C PRO A 145 24.00 6.17 10.31
N SER A 146 23.47 5.08 10.86
CA SER A 146 22.05 4.90 11.16
C SER A 146 21.51 5.91 12.17
N THR A 147 22.36 6.31 13.11
CA THR A 147 22.08 7.26 14.20
C THR A 147 23.20 8.29 14.33
N GLY A 148 22.89 9.44 14.91
CA GLY A 148 23.85 10.51 15.17
C GLY A 148 24.19 11.34 13.93
N VAL A 149 25.26 12.11 14.03
CA VAL A 149 25.73 13.01 12.98
C VAL A 149 26.86 12.36 12.20
N ALA A 150 26.73 12.33 10.87
CA ALA A 150 27.78 11.84 10.00
C ALA A 150 29.02 12.74 10.06
N GLN A 151 30.20 12.13 10.08
CA GLN A 151 31.49 12.83 10.07
C GLN A 151 32.34 12.35 8.89
N LEU A 152 33.00 13.27 8.23
CA LEU A 152 33.78 12.98 7.01
C LEU A 152 34.94 12.01 7.22
N ASN A 153 35.47 11.93 8.44
CA ASN A 153 36.63 11.12 8.82
C ASN A 153 36.26 9.88 9.64
N VAL A 154 34.98 9.47 9.63
CA VAL A 154 34.50 8.27 10.37
C VAL A 154 33.81 7.31 9.41
N ILE A 155 34.26 6.06 9.42
CA ILE A 155 33.60 4.95 8.73
C ILE A 155 32.38 4.54 9.52
N PRO A 156 31.16 4.50 8.93
CA PRO A 156 29.96 4.11 9.63
C PRO A 156 29.99 2.63 10.01
N GLY A 157 29.66 2.34 11.30
CA GLY A 157 29.55 0.98 11.80
C GLY A 157 28.16 0.37 11.64
N GLU A 158 27.16 1.20 11.30
CA GLU A 158 25.79 0.77 11.06
C GLU A 158 25.16 1.66 9.99
N SER A 159 24.36 1.07 9.11
CA SER A 159 23.57 1.78 8.10
C SER A 159 22.18 1.20 7.98
N ILE A 160 21.23 2.04 7.56
CA ILE A 160 19.82 1.66 7.31
C ILE A 160 19.43 2.05 5.90
N LEU A 161 18.69 1.14 5.25
CA LEU A 161 18.00 1.36 3.99
C LEU A 161 16.52 1.02 4.17
N LEU A 162 15.63 1.99 3.90
CA LEU A 162 14.18 1.72 3.79
C LEU A 162 13.78 1.64 2.32
N VAL A 163 12.90 0.69 2.04
CA VAL A 163 12.40 0.44 0.69
C VAL A 163 10.87 0.45 0.70
N ASP A 164 10.26 1.21 -0.20
CA ASP A 164 8.83 1.17 -0.50
C ASP A 164 8.63 0.37 -1.79
N ILE A 165 7.93 -0.76 -1.69
CA ILE A 165 7.64 -1.65 -2.80
C ILE A 165 6.16 -1.55 -3.12
N ARG A 166 5.84 -1.25 -4.38
CA ARG A 166 4.48 -1.22 -4.89
C ARG A 166 4.24 -2.40 -5.82
N THR A 167 3.27 -3.22 -5.45
CA THR A 167 2.92 -4.43 -6.20
C THR A 167 1.62 -4.26 -6.98
N ILE A 168 1.46 -5.06 -8.02
CA ILE A 168 0.24 -5.19 -8.81
C ILE A 168 -0.25 -6.64 -8.77
N PRO A 169 -1.52 -6.92 -9.08
CA PRO A 169 -2.05 -8.29 -9.08
C PRO A 169 -1.21 -9.25 -9.91
N GLY A 170 -1.04 -10.46 -9.40
CA GLY A 170 -0.14 -11.48 -9.95
C GLY A 170 1.22 -11.55 -9.27
N GLN A 171 1.58 -10.58 -8.41
CA GLN A 171 2.77 -10.65 -7.57
C GLN A 171 2.44 -11.22 -6.18
N SER A 172 3.30 -12.10 -5.69
CA SER A 172 3.20 -12.72 -4.37
C SER A 172 4.10 -11.98 -3.37
N HIS A 173 3.53 -11.40 -2.33
CA HIS A 173 4.33 -10.76 -1.27
C HIS A 173 5.26 -11.75 -0.55
N PRO A 174 4.87 -13.00 -0.23
CA PRO A 174 5.79 -13.99 0.30
C PRO A 174 7.01 -14.24 -0.60
N ASP A 175 6.83 -14.30 -1.93
CA ASP A 175 7.94 -14.50 -2.86
C ASP A 175 8.86 -13.27 -2.92
N ILE A 176 8.29 -12.07 -2.86
CA ILE A 176 9.07 -10.83 -2.78
C ILE A 176 9.86 -10.78 -1.48
N ILE A 177 9.25 -11.11 -0.33
CA ILE A 177 9.94 -11.15 0.96
C ILE A 177 11.13 -12.12 0.90
N ALA A 178 10.93 -13.32 0.38
CA ALA A 178 11.99 -14.30 0.19
C ALA A 178 13.12 -13.77 -0.74
N ALA A 179 12.77 -13.04 -1.79
CA ALA A 179 13.75 -12.42 -2.68
C ALA A 179 14.56 -11.30 -1.98
N LEU A 180 13.91 -10.51 -1.10
CA LEU A 180 14.58 -9.48 -0.30
C LEU A 180 15.57 -10.10 0.71
N GLU A 181 15.18 -11.18 1.39
CA GLU A 181 16.02 -11.93 2.31
C GLU A 181 17.22 -12.58 1.57
N HIS A 182 16.95 -13.21 0.42
CA HIS A 182 17.99 -13.77 -0.41
C HIS A 182 18.98 -12.70 -0.94
N LEU A 183 18.49 -11.51 -1.27
CA LEU A 183 19.34 -10.38 -1.65
C LEU A 183 20.27 -9.99 -0.48
N ALA A 184 19.74 -9.91 0.75
CA ALA A 184 20.53 -9.62 1.95
C ALA A 184 21.66 -10.65 2.13
N ASP A 185 21.32 -11.95 2.09
CA ASP A 185 22.27 -13.05 2.23
C ASP A 185 23.35 -13.03 1.14
N ARG A 186 22.97 -12.80 -0.11
CA ARG A 186 23.89 -12.72 -1.26
C ARG A 186 24.87 -11.57 -1.09
N VAL A 187 24.39 -10.39 -0.71
CA VAL A 187 25.25 -9.20 -0.50
C VAL A 187 26.16 -9.40 0.70
N GLU A 188 25.65 -9.92 1.81
CA GLU A 188 26.43 -10.21 3.00
C GLU A 188 27.59 -11.17 2.69
N ASN A 189 27.31 -12.28 2.00
CA ASN A 189 28.32 -13.25 1.62
C ASN A 189 29.37 -12.66 0.66
N SER A 190 28.95 -11.90 -0.36
CA SER A 190 29.86 -11.24 -1.29
C SER A 190 30.82 -10.27 -0.61
N VAL A 191 30.31 -9.45 0.32
CA VAL A 191 31.13 -8.50 1.09
C VAL A 191 32.07 -9.24 2.04
N ARG A 192 31.62 -10.31 2.68
CA ARG A 192 32.47 -11.17 3.53
C ARG A 192 33.64 -11.79 2.75
N GLU A 193 33.33 -12.37 1.58
CA GLU A 193 34.36 -12.98 0.73
C GLU A 193 35.39 -11.95 0.26
N THR A 194 34.94 -10.78 -0.20
CA THR A 194 35.80 -9.68 -0.61
C THR A 194 36.66 -9.18 0.54
N SER A 195 36.09 -8.97 1.71
CA SER A 195 36.78 -8.53 2.92
C SER A 195 37.82 -9.59 3.36
N ALA A 196 37.44 -10.86 3.39
CA ALA A 196 38.36 -11.94 3.78
C ALA A 196 39.50 -12.11 2.82
N ALA A 197 39.31 -11.91 1.50
CA ALA A 197 40.39 -11.92 0.52
C ALA A 197 41.38 -10.76 0.74
N TYR A 198 40.84 -9.57 1.04
CA TYR A 198 41.65 -8.39 1.31
C TYR A 198 42.41 -8.50 2.64
N ASP A 199 41.77 -9.05 3.67
CA ASP A 199 42.39 -9.29 4.98
C ASP A 199 43.53 -10.29 4.90
N ARG A 200 43.39 -11.37 4.12
CA ARG A 200 44.49 -12.32 3.86
C ARG A 200 45.66 -11.65 3.17
N LEU A 201 45.38 -10.78 2.19
CA LEU A 201 46.43 -10.04 1.47
C LEU A 201 47.23 -9.11 2.38
N LEU A 202 46.55 -8.52 3.37
CA LEU A 202 47.12 -7.52 4.28
C LEU A 202 47.50 -8.10 5.66
N GLU A 203 47.37 -9.41 5.85
CA GLU A 203 47.65 -10.11 7.12
C GLU A 203 46.81 -9.56 8.28
N ILE A 204 45.56 -9.15 8.02
CA ILE A 204 44.63 -8.61 9.01
C ILE A 204 43.80 -9.74 9.64
N VAL A 205 43.64 -9.71 10.95
CA VAL A 205 42.72 -10.59 11.67
C VAL A 205 41.50 -9.76 12.13
N ARG A 206 40.34 -10.02 11.52
CA ARG A 206 39.06 -9.41 11.95
C ARG A 206 38.35 -10.28 12.96
N THR A 207 37.77 -9.62 13.94
CA THR A 207 36.94 -10.26 14.99
C THR A 207 35.43 -10.02 14.75
N VAL A 208 35.08 -9.16 13.82
CA VAL A 208 33.68 -8.77 13.49
C VAL A 208 33.40 -9.07 12.04
N ASN A 209 32.23 -9.64 11.76
CA ASN A 209 31.71 -9.83 10.40
C ASN A 209 30.63 -8.80 10.12
N LEU A 210 30.51 -8.39 8.86
CA LEU A 210 29.36 -7.64 8.40
C LEU A 210 28.12 -8.54 8.46
N THR A 211 27.00 -7.99 8.95
CA THR A 211 25.70 -8.66 8.94
C THR A 211 24.63 -7.76 8.34
N ILE A 212 23.66 -8.37 7.66
CA ILE A 212 22.52 -7.69 7.07
C ILE A 212 21.24 -8.38 7.56
N SER A 213 20.34 -7.62 8.15
CA SER A 213 19.00 -8.11 8.50
C SER A 213 17.93 -7.39 7.71
N VAL A 214 16.84 -8.09 7.42
CA VAL A 214 15.63 -7.56 6.77
C VAL A 214 14.48 -7.62 7.75
N GLU A 215 13.76 -6.52 7.88
CA GLU A 215 12.53 -6.41 8.66
C GLU A 215 11.42 -5.92 7.74
N ILE A 216 10.27 -6.60 7.76
CA ILE A 216 9.08 -6.15 7.04
C ILE A 216 8.29 -5.22 7.96
N LEU A 217 8.19 -3.95 7.57
CA LEU A 217 7.51 -2.91 8.34
C LEU A 217 6.02 -2.84 8.04
N THR A 218 5.65 -3.12 6.79
CA THR A 218 4.25 -3.05 6.31
C THR A 218 4.07 -4.11 5.23
N ASP A 219 2.97 -4.84 5.32
CA ASP A 219 2.53 -5.80 4.31
C ASP A 219 1.04 -5.58 4.03
N ARG A 220 0.74 -5.01 2.87
CA ARG A 220 -0.61 -4.69 2.38
C ARG A 220 -0.74 -5.27 0.97
N PRO A 221 -1.28 -6.48 0.82
CA PRO A 221 -1.42 -7.12 -0.49
C PRO A 221 -2.26 -6.28 -1.47
N CYS A 222 -1.95 -6.39 -2.76
CA CYS A 222 -2.78 -5.84 -3.82
C CYS A 222 -4.14 -6.55 -3.85
N THR A 223 -5.16 -5.86 -4.39
CA THR A 223 -6.49 -6.44 -4.54
C THR A 223 -6.94 -6.40 -5.99
N LEU A 224 -7.74 -7.37 -6.36
CA LEU A 224 -8.44 -7.44 -7.65
C LEU A 224 -9.82 -8.04 -7.41
N THR A 225 -10.85 -7.24 -7.57
CA THR A 225 -12.24 -7.69 -7.60
C THR A 225 -12.67 -7.86 -9.07
N ASP A 226 -13.26 -9.01 -9.40
CA ASP A 226 -13.76 -9.25 -10.74
C ASP A 226 -14.80 -8.18 -11.12
N PRO A 227 -14.76 -7.57 -12.31
CA PRO A 227 -15.78 -6.64 -12.77
C PRO A 227 -17.20 -7.20 -12.75
N ASP A 228 -17.33 -8.52 -12.83
CA ASP A 228 -18.61 -9.21 -12.79
C ASP A 228 -19.14 -9.44 -11.37
N GLU A 229 -18.38 -9.12 -10.33
CA GLU A 229 -18.87 -9.22 -8.95
C GLU A 229 -20.09 -8.31 -8.73
N PRO A 230 -21.09 -8.78 -7.97
CA PRO A 230 -22.34 -8.04 -7.76
C PRO A 230 -22.14 -6.61 -7.25
N VAL A 231 -21.14 -6.37 -6.41
CA VAL A 231 -20.85 -5.02 -5.87
C VAL A 231 -20.33 -4.08 -6.95
N VAL A 232 -19.51 -4.56 -7.86
CA VAL A 232 -18.97 -3.77 -8.99
C VAL A 232 -20.09 -3.44 -9.98
N ARG A 233 -20.91 -4.42 -10.33
CA ARG A 233 -22.08 -4.21 -11.20
C ARG A 233 -23.09 -3.25 -10.59
N ALA A 234 -23.32 -3.32 -9.27
CA ALA A 234 -24.20 -2.39 -8.57
C ALA A 234 -23.65 -0.96 -8.60
N ALA A 235 -22.34 -0.80 -8.40
CA ALA A 235 -21.67 0.50 -8.50
C ALA A 235 -21.73 1.06 -9.93
N ASP A 236 -21.50 0.24 -10.94
CA ASP A 236 -21.63 0.62 -12.36
C ASP A 236 -23.04 1.12 -12.68
N TRP A 237 -24.05 0.30 -12.35
CA TRP A 237 -25.45 0.66 -12.56
C TRP A 237 -25.81 1.97 -11.86
N ALA A 238 -25.47 2.11 -10.57
CA ALA A 238 -25.77 3.30 -9.78
C ALA A 238 -25.12 4.57 -10.38
N THR A 239 -23.86 4.46 -10.80
CA THR A 239 -23.13 5.55 -11.44
C THR A 239 -23.80 6.01 -12.73
N ARG A 240 -24.21 5.08 -13.59
CA ARG A 240 -24.99 5.39 -14.80
C ARG A 240 -26.31 6.11 -14.49
N GLN A 241 -27.01 5.65 -13.43
CA GLN A 241 -28.28 6.26 -13.05
C GLN A 241 -28.14 7.70 -12.54
N ILE A 242 -27.08 8.00 -11.80
CA ILE A 242 -26.88 9.33 -11.22
C ILE A 242 -26.16 10.28 -12.16
N LEU A 243 -25.02 9.85 -12.70
CA LEU A 243 -24.17 10.74 -13.50
C LEU A 243 -24.63 10.85 -14.98
N LYS A 244 -25.53 9.98 -15.42
CA LYS A 244 -26.03 9.92 -16.80
C LYS A 244 -24.93 9.83 -17.86
N LYS A 245 -23.85 9.17 -17.51
CA LYS A 245 -22.67 8.92 -18.38
C LYS A 245 -22.13 7.53 -18.15
N GLU A 246 -21.30 7.06 -19.09
CA GLU A 246 -20.56 5.80 -18.91
C GLU A 246 -19.62 5.90 -17.70
N PRO A 247 -19.63 4.91 -16.80
CA PRO A 247 -18.66 4.85 -15.72
C PRO A 247 -17.23 4.74 -16.24
N VAL A 248 -16.30 5.39 -15.54
CA VAL A 248 -14.88 5.24 -15.80
C VAL A 248 -14.33 4.27 -14.76
N TYR A 249 -13.68 3.21 -15.25
CA TYR A 249 -12.97 2.28 -14.39
C TYR A 249 -11.55 2.76 -14.16
N GLY A 250 -11.00 2.44 -12.99
CA GLY A 250 -9.64 2.82 -12.63
C GLY A 250 -9.06 1.90 -11.57
N GLY A 251 -7.86 2.22 -11.13
CA GLY A 251 -7.17 1.53 -10.04
C GLY A 251 -6.70 2.50 -8.97
N VAL A 252 -6.67 2.05 -7.73
CA VAL A 252 -6.10 2.82 -6.62
C VAL A 252 -4.58 2.66 -6.62
N PRO A 253 -3.79 3.74 -6.72
CA PRO A 253 -2.32 3.63 -6.80
C PRO A 253 -1.66 3.25 -5.46
N GLY A 254 -2.44 3.09 -4.40
CA GLY A 254 -2.03 2.67 -3.06
C GLY A 254 -2.90 1.55 -2.51
N ALA A 255 -2.72 1.23 -1.24
CA ALA A 255 -3.58 0.33 -0.49
C ALA A 255 -4.55 1.14 0.38
N THR A 256 -5.75 0.63 0.59
CA THR A 256 -6.78 1.16 1.50
C THR A 256 -7.12 0.12 2.56
N ASP A 257 -7.95 0.44 3.53
CA ASP A 257 -8.52 -0.52 4.49
C ASP A 257 -9.15 -1.75 3.80
N GLY A 258 -9.65 -1.58 2.57
CA GLY A 258 -10.18 -2.66 1.74
C GLY A 258 -9.19 -3.80 1.48
N THR A 259 -7.89 -3.52 1.51
CA THR A 259 -6.84 -4.53 1.36
C THR A 259 -7.02 -5.70 2.33
N PHE A 260 -7.31 -5.42 3.61
CA PHE A 260 -7.44 -6.47 4.62
C PHE A 260 -8.80 -7.17 4.57
N LEU A 261 -9.86 -6.48 4.20
CA LEU A 261 -11.16 -7.12 3.94
C LEU A 261 -11.03 -8.14 2.80
N TRP A 262 -10.33 -7.77 1.73
CA TRP A 262 -10.10 -8.65 0.59
C TRP A 262 -9.13 -9.79 0.92
N SER A 263 -7.95 -9.48 1.47
CA SER A 263 -6.88 -10.48 1.64
C SER A 263 -7.13 -11.45 2.80
N LEU A 264 -7.75 -11.01 3.90
CA LEU A 264 -7.96 -11.84 5.09
C LEU A 264 -9.34 -12.51 5.12
N LYS A 265 -10.34 -11.93 4.45
CA LYS A 265 -11.72 -12.43 4.48
C LYS A 265 -12.26 -12.82 3.10
N GLY A 266 -11.55 -12.54 2.01
CA GLY A 266 -12.03 -12.80 0.66
C GLY A 266 -13.25 -11.95 0.27
N ILE A 267 -13.45 -10.80 0.92
CA ILE A 267 -14.59 -9.92 0.68
C ILE A 267 -14.33 -9.11 -0.59
N PRO A 268 -15.17 -9.24 -1.65
CA PRO A 268 -15.07 -8.38 -2.82
C PRO A 268 -15.24 -6.91 -2.45
N ILE A 269 -14.34 -6.05 -2.95
CA ILE A 269 -14.35 -4.63 -2.68
C ILE A 269 -14.43 -3.81 -3.96
N VAL A 270 -15.03 -2.64 -3.87
CA VAL A 270 -14.92 -1.57 -4.85
C VAL A 270 -14.58 -0.27 -4.13
N THR A 271 -13.59 0.44 -4.63
CA THR A 271 -13.18 1.74 -4.05
C THR A 271 -13.70 2.85 -4.94
N MET A 272 -14.45 3.79 -4.37
CA MET A 272 -15.06 4.89 -5.10
C MET A 272 -15.44 6.03 -4.17
N GLY A 273 -15.48 7.25 -4.68
CA GLY A 273 -15.92 8.43 -3.93
C GLY A 273 -15.62 9.74 -4.64
N ALA A 274 -16.13 10.80 -4.04
CA ALA A 274 -15.88 12.17 -4.46
C ALA A 274 -14.45 12.61 -4.15
N GLY A 275 -13.96 13.54 -4.93
CA GLY A 275 -12.69 14.23 -4.70
C GLY A 275 -11.58 13.75 -5.63
N ASP A 276 -10.74 14.71 -5.99
CA ASP A 276 -9.56 14.49 -6.83
C ASP A 276 -8.51 13.69 -6.06
N ARG A 277 -8.05 12.58 -6.63
CA ARG A 277 -7.06 11.67 -6.05
C ARG A 277 -5.66 12.28 -5.88
N GLN A 278 -5.42 13.48 -6.43
CA GLN A 278 -4.16 14.19 -6.30
C GLN A 278 -4.15 15.21 -5.15
N VAL A 279 -5.32 15.50 -4.57
CA VAL A 279 -5.48 16.49 -3.50
C VAL A 279 -5.16 15.97 -2.09
N PRO A 280 -5.30 14.66 -1.77
CA PRO A 280 -4.93 14.15 -0.45
C PRO A 280 -3.53 14.58 -0.01
N HIS A 281 -3.36 14.83 1.29
CA HIS A 281 -2.10 15.18 1.96
C HIS A 281 -1.46 16.53 1.52
N GLN A 282 -2.11 17.28 0.65
CA GLN A 282 -1.64 18.60 0.22
C GLN A 282 -2.16 19.73 1.14
N ALA A 283 -1.54 20.90 1.04
CA ALA A 283 -2.09 22.13 1.60
C ALA A 283 -3.36 22.50 0.83
N ASP A 284 -4.29 23.20 1.51
CA ASP A 284 -5.56 23.66 0.91
C ASP A 284 -6.42 22.55 0.33
N GLU A 285 -6.44 21.40 1.01
CA GLU A 285 -7.30 20.27 0.66
C GLU A 285 -8.75 20.70 0.50
N TRP A 286 -9.41 20.20 -0.55
CA TRP A 286 -10.77 20.58 -0.89
C TRP A 286 -11.53 19.43 -1.57
N VAL A 287 -12.85 19.52 -1.54
CA VAL A 287 -13.76 18.64 -2.29
C VAL A 287 -14.90 19.44 -2.89
N ASP A 288 -15.40 19.03 -4.05
CA ASP A 288 -16.57 19.59 -4.68
C ASP A 288 -17.86 19.11 -3.97
N LEU A 289 -18.76 20.04 -3.64
CA LEU A 289 -20.00 19.71 -2.91
C LEU A 289 -21.02 19.00 -3.79
N ASP A 290 -21.11 19.35 -5.06
CA ASP A 290 -22.04 18.70 -5.99
C ASP A 290 -21.60 17.26 -6.22
N GLN A 291 -20.29 17.02 -6.35
CA GLN A 291 -19.71 15.67 -6.45
C GLN A 291 -19.99 14.84 -5.19
N LEU A 292 -19.91 15.43 -3.99
CA LEU A 292 -20.27 14.73 -2.74
C LEU A 292 -21.77 14.35 -2.72
N ILE A 293 -22.66 15.24 -3.17
CA ILE A 293 -24.10 14.96 -3.26
C ILE A 293 -24.37 13.83 -4.26
N GLU A 294 -23.72 13.85 -5.41
CA GLU A 294 -23.83 12.79 -6.40
C GLU A 294 -23.29 11.46 -5.84
N THR A 295 -22.16 11.49 -5.15
CA THR A 295 -21.56 10.31 -4.50
C THR A 295 -22.49 9.71 -3.45
N ALA A 296 -23.15 10.52 -2.61
CA ALA A 296 -24.15 10.03 -1.66
C ALA A 296 -25.29 9.30 -2.35
N LYS A 297 -25.77 9.82 -3.48
CA LYS A 297 -26.80 9.15 -4.29
C LYS A 297 -26.29 7.85 -4.91
N VAL A 298 -25.06 7.84 -5.41
CA VAL A 298 -24.43 6.63 -5.98
C VAL A 298 -24.28 5.56 -4.90
N TYR A 299 -23.81 5.91 -3.69
CA TYR A 299 -23.69 4.96 -2.58
C TYR A 299 -25.07 4.37 -2.19
N ALA A 300 -26.10 5.22 -2.09
CA ALA A 300 -27.46 4.76 -1.78
C ALA A 300 -27.99 3.79 -2.84
N LEU A 301 -27.84 4.13 -4.13
CA LEU A 301 -28.29 3.27 -5.22
C LEU A 301 -27.47 2.00 -5.37
N THR A 302 -26.15 2.06 -5.13
CA THR A 302 -25.28 0.86 -5.13
C THR A 302 -25.77 -0.13 -4.07
N ALA A 303 -25.96 0.33 -2.84
CA ALA A 303 -26.47 -0.51 -1.76
C ALA A 303 -27.86 -1.04 -2.05
N LEU A 304 -28.75 -0.21 -2.57
CA LEU A 304 -30.11 -0.61 -2.93
C LEU A 304 -30.11 -1.68 -4.03
N HIS A 305 -29.36 -1.47 -5.11
CA HIS A 305 -29.30 -2.42 -6.22
C HIS A 305 -28.66 -3.75 -5.81
N TYR A 306 -27.64 -3.71 -4.95
CA TYR A 306 -26.99 -4.89 -4.41
C TYR A 306 -27.90 -5.71 -3.50
N LEU A 307 -28.66 -5.05 -2.61
CA LEU A 307 -29.52 -5.68 -1.60
C LEU A 307 -30.95 -5.93 -2.07
N TYR A 308 -31.33 -5.38 -3.19
CA TYR A 308 -32.62 -5.58 -3.84
C TYR A 308 -32.41 -5.86 -5.32
N PRO A 309 -31.84 -7.01 -5.67
CA PRO A 309 -31.83 -7.43 -7.07
C PRO A 309 -33.28 -7.67 -7.47
N GLY A 310 -33.91 -6.64 -8.03
CA GLY A 310 -35.19 -6.82 -8.72
C GLY A 310 -35.02 -7.89 -9.78
N ASP A 311 -36.09 -8.53 -10.19
CA ASP A 311 -36.04 -9.47 -11.31
C ASP A 311 -35.20 -8.87 -12.44
N GLN A 312 -33.97 -9.40 -12.60
CA GLN A 312 -33.12 -9.06 -13.73
C GLN A 312 -33.75 -9.76 -14.93
N GLY A 313 -34.75 -9.07 -15.54
CA GLY A 313 -35.35 -9.46 -16.79
C GLY A 313 -34.44 -9.10 -17.96
#